data_943e3872f3fcb13ca9ac7dffe01b59d0
#
_entry.id   943e3872f3fcb13ca9ac7dffe01b59d0
#
_cell.length_a   1.000
_cell.length_b   1.000
_cell.length_c   1.000
_cell.angle_alpha   90.00
_cell.angle_beta   90.00
_cell.angle_gamma   90.00
#
_symmetry.space_group_name_H-M   'P 1'
#
loop_
_entity.id
_entity.type
_entity.pdbx_description
1 polymer ?
#
loop_
_entity_poly.entity_id
_entity_poly.type
_entity_poly.pdbx_seq_one_letter_code
_entity_poly.pdbx_strand_id
1 'polypeptide(L)'
;MEMDTDGYIIACAIVPVHIHPRATELLAVLSGKLINHMIPEAGVTNADGSQRVIRTELTANMMTINPQGAFHTVYNLECEPASIAAAFNSEDPGATVIANAFFSYNDDILANELNQGISSDQIDAVKQAIATRTLKVQECLKRCNITTR
;
A
#
# COMPACT_ATOMS: atom_id res chain seq x y z
N MET A 1 -10.06 4.61 -2.83
CA MET A 1 -8.64 4.96 -2.63
C MET A 1 -8.48 6.41 -3.04
N GLU A 2 -8.35 7.31 -2.07
CA GLU A 2 -8.06 8.72 -2.39
C GLU A 2 -6.54 8.85 -2.60
N MET A 3 -6.10 8.69 -3.84
CA MET A 3 -5.05 9.58 -4.33
C MET A 3 -5.65 10.98 -4.27
N ASP A 4 -4.86 11.96 -3.87
CA ASP A 4 -5.25 13.35 -4.12
C ASP A 4 -5.74 13.43 -5.57
N THR A 5 -6.89 14.05 -5.80
CA THR A 5 -7.56 14.07 -7.12
C THR A 5 -6.67 14.58 -8.25
N ASP A 6 -5.48 15.07 -7.90
CA ASP A 6 -4.51 15.66 -8.81
C ASP A 6 -3.34 14.73 -9.20
N GLY A 7 -3.36 13.44 -8.82
CA GLY A 7 -2.30 12.47 -9.18
C GLY A 7 -0.99 12.66 -8.39
N TYR A 8 -1.06 13.09 -7.15
CA TYR A 8 0.10 13.27 -6.28
C TYR A 8 0.12 12.26 -5.13
N ILE A 9 1.31 11.79 -4.80
CA ILE A 9 1.62 11.17 -3.51
C ILE A 9 2.28 12.22 -2.64
N ILE A 10 1.55 12.70 -1.65
CA ILE A 10 2.03 13.77 -0.77
C ILE A 10 3.29 13.36 0.00
N ALA A 11 4.05 14.35 0.48
CA ALA A 11 5.25 14.12 1.28
C ALA A 11 4.97 13.24 2.50
N CYS A 12 5.90 12.36 2.84
CA CYS A 12 5.84 11.48 4.01
C CYS A 12 4.57 10.62 4.08
N ALA A 13 4.09 10.12 2.95
CA ALA A 13 2.85 9.36 2.87
C ALA A 13 3.05 7.94 2.32
N ILE A 14 2.17 7.04 2.76
CA ILE A 14 2.06 5.67 2.27
C ILE A 14 0.63 5.46 1.77
N VAL A 15 0.49 4.95 0.55
CA VAL A 15 -0.77 4.38 0.07
C VAL A 15 -0.96 3.04 0.79
N PRO A 16 -2.09 2.76 1.45
CA PRO A 16 -2.32 1.49 2.11
C PRO A 16 -2.06 0.30 1.18
N VAL A 17 -1.60 -0.82 1.74
CA VAL A 17 -1.42 -2.06 0.95
C VAL A 17 -2.75 -2.48 0.35
N HIS A 18 -2.78 -2.64 -0.96
CA HIS A 18 -3.99 -2.95 -1.71
C HIS A 18 -3.70 -3.84 -2.92
N ILE A 19 -4.76 -4.26 -3.57
CA ILE A 19 -4.74 -4.97 -4.84
C ILE A 19 -5.70 -4.31 -5.84
N HIS A 20 -5.44 -4.51 -7.11
CA HIS A 20 -6.41 -4.31 -8.18
C HIS A 20 -6.90 -5.69 -8.65
N PRO A 21 -8.11 -6.12 -8.25
CA PRO A 21 -8.55 -7.49 -8.52
C PRO A 21 -8.86 -7.76 -10.00
N ARG A 22 -9.06 -6.73 -10.81
CA ARG A 22 -9.47 -6.84 -12.21
C ARG A 22 -8.51 -6.20 -13.22
N ALA A 23 -7.35 -5.73 -12.75
CA ALA A 23 -6.37 -5.12 -13.66
C ALA A 23 -4.93 -5.24 -13.15
N THR A 24 -4.00 -5.22 -14.08
CA THR A 24 -2.61 -4.89 -13.88
C THR A 24 -2.45 -3.37 -13.92
N GLU A 25 -1.72 -2.81 -12.98
CA GLU A 25 -1.38 -1.39 -12.92
C GLU A 25 0.00 -1.14 -13.51
N LEU A 26 0.11 -0.15 -14.38
CA LEU A 26 1.36 0.50 -14.75
C LEU A 26 1.45 1.81 -13.97
N LEU A 27 2.40 1.92 -13.06
CA LEU A 27 2.67 3.13 -12.27
C LEU A 27 3.89 3.85 -12.83
N ALA A 28 3.71 5.07 -13.31
CA ALA A 28 4.78 5.94 -13.79
C ALA A 28 4.97 7.13 -12.85
N VAL A 29 6.23 7.49 -12.55
CA VAL A 29 6.59 8.68 -11.79
C VAL A 29 6.89 9.82 -12.77
N LEU A 30 6.12 10.89 -12.68
CA LEU A 30 6.29 12.08 -13.51
C LEU A 30 7.26 13.08 -12.87
N SER A 31 7.23 13.21 -11.54
CA SER A 31 8.18 14.01 -10.77
C SER A 31 8.35 13.47 -9.36
N GLY A 32 9.47 13.78 -8.71
CA GLY A 32 9.77 13.33 -7.35
C GLY A 32 10.40 11.94 -7.31
N LYS A 33 10.30 11.31 -6.12
CA LYS A 33 10.85 9.98 -5.84
C LYS A 33 9.84 9.18 -5.03
N LEU A 34 9.68 7.91 -5.39
CA LEU A 34 8.79 6.96 -4.72
C LEU A 34 9.47 5.61 -4.52
N ILE A 35 8.93 4.85 -3.59
CA ILE A 35 9.30 3.45 -3.40
C ILE A 35 8.03 2.63 -3.58
N ASN A 36 8.07 1.65 -4.48
CA ASN A 36 7.02 0.67 -4.68
C ASN A 36 7.44 -0.65 -4.03
N HIS A 37 6.58 -1.21 -3.19
CA HIS A 37 6.70 -2.60 -2.75
C HIS A 37 5.57 -3.42 -3.33
N MET A 38 5.92 -4.59 -3.84
CA MET A 38 4.97 -5.54 -4.40
C MET A 38 5.28 -6.93 -3.88
N ILE A 39 4.25 -7.65 -3.46
CA ILE A 39 4.30 -9.06 -3.08
C ILE A 39 3.55 -9.82 -4.18
N PRO A 40 4.25 -10.67 -4.96
CA PRO A 40 3.60 -11.52 -5.94
C PRO A 40 2.77 -12.61 -5.26
N GLU A 41 2.15 -13.45 -6.06
CA GLU A 41 1.35 -14.57 -5.57
C GLU A 41 2.15 -15.55 -4.69
N ALA A 42 1.44 -16.36 -3.91
CA ALA A 42 2.02 -17.41 -3.09
C ALA A 42 2.86 -18.40 -3.96
N GLY A 43 4.01 -18.79 -3.42
CA GLY A 43 4.97 -19.66 -4.11
C GLY A 43 6.07 -18.91 -4.87
N VAL A 44 5.96 -17.60 -5.05
CA VAL A 44 7.07 -16.78 -5.54
C VAL A 44 7.95 -16.40 -4.35
N THR A 45 9.01 -17.17 -4.14
CA THR A 45 9.86 -17.07 -2.94
C THR A 45 11.28 -16.60 -3.26
N ASN A 46 11.98 -16.18 -2.22
CA ASN A 46 13.42 -16.02 -2.20
C ASN A 46 14.11 -17.42 -2.15
N ALA A 47 15.42 -17.45 -2.30
CA ALA A 47 16.21 -18.69 -2.25
C ALA A 47 16.12 -19.43 -0.89
N ASP A 48 15.80 -18.72 0.18
CA ASP A 48 15.61 -19.26 1.54
C ASP A 48 14.18 -19.77 1.80
N GLY A 49 13.29 -19.72 0.80
CA GLY A 49 11.88 -20.11 0.90
C GLY A 49 10.95 -19.05 1.48
N SER A 50 11.45 -17.89 1.92
CA SER A 50 10.62 -16.80 2.40
C SER A 50 9.82 -16.14 1.26
N GLN A 51 8.64 -15.58 1.55
CA GLN A 51 7.85 -14.83 0.57
C GLN A 51 8.69 -13.69 -0.01
N ARG A 52 8.74 -13.62 -1.33
CA ARG A 52 9.48 -12.56 -2.03
C ARG A 52 8.72 -11.22 -1.94
N VAL A 53 9.45 -10.19 -1.55
CA VAL A 53 9.00 -8.79 -1.63
C VAL A 53 9.87 -8.07 -2.66
N ILE A 54 9.25 -7.54 -3.69
CA ILE A 54 9.93 -6.78 -4.73
C ILE A 54 9.85 -5.30 -4.36
N ARG A 55 11.01 -4.69 -4.09
CA ARG A 55 11.14 -3.27 -3.80
C ARG A 55 11.77 -2.56 -4.99
N THR A 56 11.09 -1.55 -5.49
CA THR A 56 11.56 -0.73 -6.61
C THR A 56 11.61 0.74 -6.19
N GLU A 57 12.76 1.37 -6.33
CA GLU A 57 12.90 2.82 -6.21
C GLU A 57 12.61 3.46 -7.57
N LEU A 58 11.75 4.46 -7.58
CA LEU A 58 11.27 5.14 -8.78
C LEU A 58 11.55 6.63 -8.65
N THR A 59 12.16 7.18 -9.69
CA THR A 59 12.35 8.62 -9.87
C THR A 59 11.63 9.07 -11.15
N ALA A 60 11.62 10.36 -11.42
CA ALA A 60 10.99 10.90 -12.63
C ALA A 60 11.38 10.14 -13.90
N ASN A 61 10.41 9.86 -14.75
CA ASN A 61 10.49 9.07 -15.98
C ASN A 61 10.75 7.55 -15.79
N MET A 62 10.66 7.04 -14.56
CA MET A 62 10.66 5.61 -14.29
C MET A 62 9.25 5.08 -14.10
N MET A 63 9.07 3.80 -14.35
CA MET A 63 7.80 3.11 -14.17
C MET A 63 8.00 1.71 -13.58
N THR A 64 6.95 1.18 -12.97
CA THR A 64 6.85 -0.20 -12.50
C THR A 64 5.51 -0.81 -12.86
N ILE A 65 5.43 -2.12 -12.78
CA ILE A 65 4.19 -2.88 -13.04
C ILE A 65 3.80 -3.59 -11.75
N ASN A 66 2.57 -3.40 -11.32
CA ASN A 66 1.91 -4.16 -10.27
C ASN A 66 0.91 -5.11 -10.95
N PRO A 67 1.21 -6.43 -11.06
CA PRO A 67 0.32 -7.39 -11.70
C PRO A 67 -1.05 -7.46 -11.03
N GLN A 68 -2.06 -7.85 -11.79
CA GLN A 68 -3.41 -8.08 -11.29
C GLN A 68 -3.38 -8.98 -10.05
N GLY A 69 -4.02 -8.54 -8.96
CA GLY A 69 -4.11 -9.28 -7.71
C GLY A 69 -2.84 -9.28 -6.84
N ALA A 70 -1.71 -8.75 -7.32
CA ALA A 70 -0.51 -8.62 -6.50
C ALA A 70 -0.71 -7.57 -5.39
N PHE A 71 -0.31 -7.89 -4.17
CA PHE A 71 -0.31 -6.93 -3.05
C PHE A 71 0.75 -5.89 -3.29
N HIS A 72 0.38 -4.62 -3.26
CA HIS A 72 1.35 -3.55 -3.46
C HIS A 72 1.03 -2.31 -2.64
N THR A 73 2.05 -1.51 -2.47
CA THR A 73 1.99 -0.21 -1.82
C THR A 73 3.02 0.72 -2.42
N VAL A 74 2.70 1.99 -2.45
CA VAL A 74 3.62 3.05 -2.89
C VAL A 74 3.77 4.04 -1.76
N TYR A 75 4.98 4.49 -1.51
CA TYR A 75 5.22 5.48 -0.48
C TYR A 75 6.26 6.52 -0.90
N ASN A 76 6.02 7.71 -0.40
CA ASN A 76 6.88 8.88 -0.54
C ASN A 76 7.55 9.17 0.80
N LEU A 77 8.86 8.99 0.89
CA LEU A 77 9.65 9.35 2.07
C LEU A 77 10.40 10.69 1.89
N GLU A 78 10.13 11.40 0.81
CA GLU A 78 10.73 12.72 0.57
C GLU A 78 9.88 13.82 1.23
N CYS A 79 10.47 15.01 1.37
CA CYS A 79 9.80 16.17 1.97
C CYS A 79 8.90 16.91 0.97
N GLU A 80 8.96 16.54 -0.30
CA GLU A 80 8.18 17.10 -1.39
C GLU A 80 7.20 16.07 -1.95
N PRO A 81 6.06 16.50 -2.50
CA PRO A 81 5.15 15.59 -3.20
C PRO A 81 5.79 15.00 -4.45
N ALA A 82 5.37 13.78 -4.80
CA ALA A 82 5.69 13.15 -6.08
C ALA A 82 4.44 13.08 -6.95
N SER A 83 4.58 13.39 -8.24
CA SER A 83 3.51 13.28 -9.22
C SER A 83 3.60 11.93 -9.94
N ILE A 84 2.46 11.29 -10.12
CA ILE A 84 2.35 9.96 -10.75
C ILE A 84 1.26 9.94 -11.83
N ALA A 85 1.39 8.94 -12.71
CA ALA A 85 0.30 8.50 -13.57
C ALA A 85 0.15 6.98 -13.39
N ALA A 86 -1.07 6.53 -13.16
CA ALA A 86 -1.41 5.11 -13.12
C ALA A 86 -2.28 4.77 -14.33
N ALA A 87 -1.93 3.70 -15.02
CA ALA A 87 -2.71 3.16 -16.13
C ALA A 87 -3.08 1.71 -15.87
N PHE A 88 -4.26 1.31 -16.27
CA PHE A 88 -4.81 -0.01 -16.04
C PHE A 88 -5.23 -0.64 -17.36
N ASN A 89 -5.09 -1.96 -17.48
CA ASN A 89 -5.56 -2.71 -18.64
C ASN A 89 -7.05 -3.08 -18.54
N SER A 90 -7.81 -2.40 -17.70
CA SER A 90 -9.26 -2.53 -17.53
C SER A 90 -9.87 -1.16 -17.26
N GLU A 91 -11.06 -0.91 -17.77
CA GLU A 91 -11.85 0.28 -17.44
C GLU A 91 -12.39 0.29 -16.00
N ASP A 92 -12.43 -0.90 -15.36
CA ASP A 92 -12.80 -1.09 -13.97
C ASP A 92 -11.76 -1.96 -13.24
N PRO A 93 -10.64 -1.38 -12.78
CA PRO A 93 -9.59 -2.12 -12.10
C PRO A 93 -10.02 -2.67 -10.73
N GLY A 94 -10.97 -2.04 -10.08
CA GLY A 94 -11.28 -2.25 -8.68
C GLY A 94 -10.12 -1.84 -7.76
N ALA A 95 -10.40 -1.79 -6.47
CA ALA A 95 -9.39 -1.64 -5.43
C ALA A 95 -9.86 -2.31 -4.15
N THR A 96 -8.97 -3.09 -3.52
CA THR A 96 -9.23 -3.69 -2.21
C THR A 96 -8.06 -3.41 -1.29
N VAL A 97 -8.30 -2.63 -0.24
CA VAL A 97 -7.31 -2.41 0.83
C VAL A 97 -7.29 -3.65 1.71
N ILE A 98 -6.12 -4.27 1.82
CA ILE A 98 -5.96 -5.61 2.42
C ILE A 98 -6.34 -5.63 3.89
N ALA A 99 -5.84 -4.67 4.68
CA ALA A 99 -6.17 -4.61 6.10
C ALA A 99 -7.68 -4.45 6.33
N ASN A 100 -8.34 -3.56 5.60
CA ASN A 100 -9.77 -3.37 5.70
C ASN A 100 -10.54 -4.65 5.33
N ALA A 101 -10.16 -5.31 4.23
CA ALA A 101 -10.80 -6.53 3.78
C ALA A 101 -10.63 -7.66 4.80
N PHE A 102 -9.41 -7.87 5.31
CA PHE A 102 -9.11 -8.91 6.29
C PHE A 102 -9.87 -8.67 7.60
N PHE A 103 -9.79 -7.49 8.17
CA PHE A 103 -10.47 -7.16 9.42
C PHE A 103 -11.99 -6.91 9.28
N SER A 104 -12.58 -7.11 8.10
CA SER A 104 -14.03 -7.14 7.92
C SER A 104 -14.67 -8.48 8.31
N TYR A 105 -13.88 -9.54 8.48
CA TYR A 105 -14.37 -10.80 9.01
C TYR A 105 -14.77 -10.66 10.49
N ASN A 106 -15.60 -11.61 10.97
CA ASN A 106 -15.96 -11.67 12.37
C ASN A 106 -14.75 -12.11 13.23
N ASP A 107 -14.83 -11.83 14.54
CA ASP A 107 -13.69 -12.01 15.46
C ASP A 107 -13.25 -13.47 15.60
N ASP A 108 -14.18 -14.42 15.50
CA ASP A 108 -13.88 -15.86 15.59
C ASP A 108 -12.99 -16.30 14.41
N ILE A 109 -13.29 -15.82 13.20
CA ILE A 109 -12.46 -16.10 12.01
C ILE A 109 -11.07 -15.45 12.19
N LEU A 110 -11.03 -14.16 12.57
CA LEU A 110 -9.79 -13.44 12.76
C LEU A 110 -8.90 -14.06 13.83
N ALA A 111 -9.48 -14.42 14.98
CA ALA A 111 -8.75 -15.08 16.06
C ALA A 111 -8.15 -16.42 15.60
N ASN A 112 -8.89 -17.22 14.86
CA ASN A 112 -8.40 -18.50 14.35
C ASN A 112 -7.31 -18.31 13.28
N GLU A 113 -7.48 -17.40 12.33
CA GLU A 113 -6.46 -17.09 11.31
C GLU A 113 -5.16 -16.59 11.93
N LEU A 114 -5.24 -15.87 13.04
CA LEU A 114 -4.10 -15.37 13.81
C LEU A 114 -3.64 -16.34 14.92
N ASN A 115 -4.09 -17.62 14.83
CA ASN A 115 -3.73 -18.69 15.73
C ASN A 115 -3.91 -18.33 17.23
N GLN A 116 -5.02 -17.63 17.55
CA GLN A 116 -5.34 -17.14 18.91
C GLN A 116 -4.27 -16.18 19.49
N GLY A 117 -3.43 -15.62 18.62
CA GLY A 117 -2.34 -14.71 19.04
C GLY A 117 -2.82 -13.34 19.52
N ILE A 118 -4.10 -12.97 19.23
CA ILE A 118 -4.73 -11.73 19.68
C ILE A 118 -6.13 -12.00 20.24
N SER A 119 -6.50 -11.24 21.28
CA SER A 119 -7.84 -11.31 21.90
C SER A 119 -8.86 -10.50 21.11
N SER A 120 -10.16 -10.72 21.37
CA SER A 120 -11.26 -9.95 20.76
C SER A 120 -11.11 -8.43 20.99
N ASP A 121 -10.75 -8.01 22.22
CA ASP A 121 -10.52 -6.60 22.53
C ASP A 121 -9.38 -6.00 21.70
N GLN A 122 -8.33 -6.78 21.42
CA GLN A 122 -7.23 -6.37 20.56
C GLN A 122 -7.67 -6.31 19.09
N ILE A 123 -8.51 -7.24 18.62
CA ILE A 123 -9.11 -7.20 17.29
C ILE A 123 -9.92 -5.93 17.11
N ASP A 124 -10.77 -5.58 18.06
CA ASP A 124 -11.59 -4.35 18.01
C ASP A 124 -10.72 -3.09 17.98
N ALA A 125 -9.67 -3.05 18.80
CA ALA A 125 -8.72 -1.94 18.79
C ALA A 125 -8.01 -1.79 17.42
N VAL A 126 -7.63 -2.91 16.80
CA VAL A 126 -7.03 -2.90 15.45
C VAL A 126 -8.04 -2.42 14.41
N LYS A 127 -9.27 -2.94 14.43
CA LYS A 127 -10.35 -2.52 13.51
C LYS A 127 -10.57 -1.01 13.55
N GLN A 128 -10.59 -0.42 14.75
CA GLN A 128 -10.74 1.03 14.93
C GLN A 128 -9.53 1.84 14.45
N ALA A 129 -8.34 1.25 14.51
CA ALA A 129 -7.09 1.90 14.12
C ALA A 129 -6.78 1.77 12.62
N ILE A 130 -7.44 0.86 11.89
CA ILE A 130 -7.19 0.65 10.47
C ILE A 130 -7.55 1.92 9.69
N ALA A 131 -6.54 2.48 9.04
CA ALA A 131 -6.73 3.65 8.20
C ALA A 131 -7.37 3.26 6.87
N THR A 132 -8.37 4.03 6.47
CA THR A 132 -9.03 3.93 5.15
C THR A 132 -8.41 4.85 4.11
N ARG A 133 -7.43 5.65 4.50
CA ARG A 133 -6.79 6.71 3.71
C ARG A 133 -5.28 6.56 3.72
N THR A 134 -4.62 7.36 2.90
CA THR A 134 -3.16 7.51 2.90
C THR A 134 -2.60 7.73 4.30
N LEU A 135 -1.66 6.92 4.69
CA LEU A 135 -1.01 6.96 5.99
C LEU A 135 0.15 7.97 5.99
N LYS A 136 0.41 8.58 7.13
CA LYS A 136 1.55 9.48 7.34
C LYS A 136 2.70 8.77 8.06
N VAL A 137 3.91 8.95 7.54
CA VAL A 137 5.13 8.38 8.12
C VAL A 137 5.70 9.35 9.14
N GLN A 138 5.52 9.07 10.42
CA GLN A 138 5.85 10.01 11.52
C GLN A 138 7.34 10.42 11.56
N GLU A 139 8.26 9.48 11.32
CA GLU A 139 9.70 9.78 11.28
C GLU A 139 10.06 10.70 10.11
N CYS A 140 9.43 10.49 8.95
CA CYS A 140 9.60 11.36 7.80
C CYS A 140 9.05 12.76 8.09
N LEU A 141 7.85 12.86 8.67
CA LEU A 141 7.26 14.15 9.04
C LEU A 141 8.16 14.95 9.97
N LYS A 142 8.74 14.30 10.99
CA LYS A 142 9.72 14.93 11.89
C LYS A 142 10.96 15.43 11.15
N ARG A 143 11.54 14.60 10.28
CA ARG A 143 12.72 14.97 9.48
C ARG A 143 12.44 16.15 8.56
N CYS A 144 11.24 16.20 7.99
CA CYS A 144 10.83 17.22 7.03
C CYS A 144 10.20 18.47 7.69
N ASN A 145 10.11 18.52 9.02
CA ASN A 145 9.44 19.60 9.77
C ASN A 145 7.99 19.84 9.31
N ILE A 146 7.30 18.78 8.91
CA ILE A 146 5.90 18.84 8.47
C ILE A 146 5.00 18.58 9.68
N THR A 147 4.17 19.56 10.04
CA THR A 147 3.13 19.41 11.08
C THR A 147 1.83 18.92 10.45
N THR A 148 1.32 17.80 10.93
CA THR A 148 -0.04 17.34 10.60
C THR A 148 -1.05 18.15 11.44
N ARG A 149 -1.98 18.80 10.79
CA ARG A 149 -3.17 19.37 11.44
C ARG A 149 -4.20 18.28 11.67
#